data_2370fcae9ba28b4ff7c86186f8b0c5d7
#
_entry.id   2370fcae9ba28b4ff7c86186f8b0c5d7
#
_cell.length_a   1.000
_cell.length_b   1.000
_cell.length_c   1.000
_cell.angle_alpha   90.00
_cell.angle_beta   90.00
_cell.angle_gamma   90.00
#
_symmetry.space_group_name_H-M   'P 1'
#
loop_
_entity.id
_entity.type
_entity.pdbx_description
1 polymer ?
#
loop_
_entity_poly.entity_id
_entity_poly.type
_entity_poly.pdbx_seq_one_letter_code
_entity_poly.pdbx_strand_id
1 'polypeptide(L)'
;MTPTTFAEALAIGALAPGVNSATLVALNAAFAAAAAALAGLLCLLLFAERPPGHSTAAAQAAAVLVPHAAAALVLTVALGVAVNLLVSATGGVVGVEAQRGALFGTKEEGEKKEEEGGGK
;
A
#
# COMPACT_ATOMS: atom_id res chain seq x y z
N MET A 1 27.06 -9.12 -1.72
CA MET A 1 25.61 -8.85 -1.93
C MET A 1 25.37 -7.36 -1.89
N THR A 2 24.90 -6.81 -3.00
CA THR A 2 24.44 -5.43 -3.01
C THR A 2 23.11 -5.34 -2.28
N PRO A 3 22.94 -4.40 -1.34
CA PRO A 3 21.65 -4.23 -0.70
C PRO A 3 20.58 -3.85 -1.72
N THR A 4 19.43 -4.49 -1.63
CA THR A 4 18.30 -4.20 -2.49
C THR A 4 17.77 -2.81 -2.20
N THR A 5 17.66 -1.97 -3.20
CA THR A 5 17.07 -0.64 -3.03
C THR A 5 15.57 -0.74 -2.77
N PHE A 6 15.00 0.27 -2.15
CA PHE A 6 13.55 0.32 -1.90
C PHE A 6 12.75 0.21 -3.21
N ALA A 7 13.19 0.91 -4.26
CA ALA A 7 12.55 0.87 -5.58
C ALA A 7 12.63 -0.53 -6.21
N GLU A 8 13.76 -1.19 -6.09
CA GLU A 8 13.95 -2.57 -6.57
C GLU A 8 13.05 -3.55 -5.81
N ALA A 9 12.96 -3.40 -4.48
CA ALA A 9 12.08 -4.22 -3.65
C ALA A 9 10.61 -4.02 -4.01
N LEU A 10 10.18 -2.79 -4.33
CA LEU A 10 8.83 -2.51 -4.81
C LEU A 10 8.56 -3.17 -6.16
N ALA A 11 9.51 -3.08 -7.09
CA ALA A 11 9.38 -3.71 -8.42
C ALA A 11 9.26 -5.25 -8.28
N ILE A 12 10.09 -5.85 -7.45
CA ILE A 12 10.04 -7.29 -7.17
C ILE A 12 8.68 -7.65 -6.52
N GLY A 13 8.22 -6.86 -5.56
CA GLY A 13 6.92 -7.06 -4.90
C GLY A 13 5.72 -6.94 -5.83
N ALA A 14 5.84 -6.17 -6.91
CA ALA A 14 4.79 -6.04 -7.91
C ALA A 14 4.71 -7.25 -8.86
N LEU A 15 5.83 -7.94 -9.06
CA LEU A 15 5.95 -9.04 -10.03
C LEU A 15 5.88 -10.42 -9.37
N ALA A 16 6.32 -10.55 -8.12
CA ALA A 16 6.38 -11.81 -7.41
C ALA A 16 5.13 -12.03 -6.54
N PRO A 17 4.72 -13.26 -6.29
CA PRO A 17 3.63 -13.53 -5.35
C PRO A 17 4.02 -13.17 -3.92
N GLY A 18 3.07 -12.66 -3.16
CA GLY A 18 3.26 -12.24 -1.78
C GLY A 18 3.57 -10.75 -1.65
N VAL A 19 3.58 -10.27 -0.43
CA VAL A 19 3.82 -8.87 -0.09
C VAL A 19 5.13 -8.76 0.68
N ASN A 20 6.10 -8.02 0.15
CA ASN A 20 7.33 -7.73 0.87
C ASN A 20 7.18 -6.47 1.75
N SER A 21 8.16 -6.24 2.64
CA SER A 21 8.12 -5.11 3.57
C SER A 21 8.08 -3.75 2.87
N ALA A 22 8.81 -3.58 1.77
CA ALA A 22 8.82 -2.33 1.00
C ALA A 22 7.43 -2.04 0.40
N THR A 23 6.78 -3.05 -0.17
CA THR A 23 5.42 -2.93 -0.70
C THR A 23 4.41 -2.59 0.40
N LEU A 24 4.51 -3.26 1.55
CA LEU A 24 3.62 -3.00 2.69
C LEU A 24 3.81 -1.58 3.24
N VAL A 25 5.07 -1.13 3.37
CA VAL A 25 5.39 0.24 3.80
C VAL A 25 4.82 1.27 2.82
N ALA A 26 5.05 1.08 1.52
CA ALA A 26 4.54 1.97 0.47
C ALA A 26 3.00 2.03 0.49
N LEU A 27 2.36 0.89 0.65
CA LEU A 27 0.91 0.80 0.70
C LEU A 27 0.34 1.51 1.93
N ASN A 28 0.93 1.28 3.11
CA ASN A 28 0.52 1.95 4.34
C ASN A 28 0.77 3.46 4.27
N ALA A 29 1.88 3.89 3.67
CA ALA A 29 2.17 5.31 3.44
C ALA A 29 1.12 5.95 2.51
N ALA A 30 0.71 5.24 1.47
CA ALA A 30 -0.34 5.71 0.56
C ALA A 30 -1.69 5.84 1.27
N PHE A 31 -2.09 4.86 2.09
CA PHE A 31 -3.30 4.95 2.89
C PHE A 31 -3.25 6.08 3.92
N ALA A 32 -2.12 6.25 4.59
CA ALA A 32 -1.92 7.35 5.55
C ALA A 32 -2.01 8.73 4.86
N ALA A 33 -1.38 8.88 3.70
CA ALA A 33 -1.44 10.11 2.91
C ALA A 33 -2.87 10.41 2.44
N ALA A 34 -3.58 9.41 1.96
CA ALA A 34 -4.99 9.54 1.54
C ALA A 34 -5.88 9.93 2.71
N ALA A 35 -5.71 9.27 3.86
CA ALA A 35 -6.47 9.59 5.08
C ALA A 35 -6.18 11.01 5.57
N ALA A 36 -4.91 11.43 5.55
CA ALA A 36 -4.52 12.80 5.94
C ALA A 36 -5.12 13.85 4.99
N ALA A 37 -5.10 13.60 3.68
CA ALA A 37 -5.69 14.48 2.68
C ALA A 37 -7.21 14.61 2.88
N LEU A 38 -7.91 13.50 3.10
CA LEU A 38 -9.34 13.48 3.35
C LEU A 38 -9.70 14.16 4.67
N ALA A 39 -8.92 13.93 5.74
CA ALA A 39 -9.10 14.59 7.02
C ALA A 39 -8.86 16.10 6.90
N GLY A 40 -7.82 16.51 6.16
CA GLY A 40 -7.54 17.92 5.88
C GLY A 40 -8.68 18.59 5.10
N LEU A 41 -9.17 17.93 4.06
CA LEU A 41 -10.33 18.40 3.29
C LEU A 41 -11.56 18.52 4.19
N LEU A 42 -11.82 17.53 5.02
CA LEU A 42 -12.96 17.54 5.94
C LEU A 42 -12.84 18.70 6.96
N CYS A 43 -11.64 18.93 7.50
CA CYS A 43 -11.38 20.06 8.40
C CYS A 43 -11.63 21.39 7.69
N LEU A 44 -11.16 21.55 6.46
CA LEU A 44 -11.41 22.76 5.67
C LEU A 44 -12.91 22.97 5.41
N LEU A 45 -13.64 21.90 5.10
CA LEU A 45 -15.08 22.00 4.86
C LEU A 45 -15.88 22.34 6.11
N LEU A 46 -15.46 21.84 7.27
CA LEU A 46 -16.17 22.04 8.54
C LEU A 46 -15.79 23.33 9.27
N PHE A 47 -14.51 23.70 9.23
CA PHE A 47 -13.97 24.77 10.08
C PHE A 47 -13.49 26.00 9.33
N ALA A 48 -13.38 25.98 7.99
CA ALA A 48 -13.03 27.18 7.24
C ALA A 48 -14.11 28.23 7.36
N GLU A 49 -13.71 29.43 7.75
CA GLU A 49 -14.62 30.57 7.81
C GLU A 49 -15.10 30.93 6.41
N ARG A 50 -16.41 30.95 6.23
CA ARG A 50 -16.99 31.37 4.96
C ARG A 50 -17.22 32.90 5.03
N PRO A 51 -16.69 33.67 4.03
CA PRO A 51 -16.94 35.08 3.98
C PRO A 51 -18.45 35.37 3.93
N PRO A 52 -18.92 36.41 4.64
CA PRO A 52 -20.34 36.81 4.57
C PRO A 52 -20.69 37.22 3.12
N GLY A 53 -21.79 36.68 2.58
CA GLY A 53 -22.25 36.93 1.22
C GLY A 53 -21.94 35.82 0.21
N HIS A 54 -21.34 34.70 0.63
CA HIS A 54 -21.18 33.54 -0.25
C HIS A 54 -22.52 32.89 -0.55
N SER A 55 -22.68 32.49 -1.80
CA SER A 55 -23.92 31.97 -2.34
C SER A 55 -24.33 30.66 -1.64
N THR A 56 -25.62 30.40 -1.61
CA THR A 56 -26.24 29.17 -1.17
C THR A 56 -25.66 27.93 -1.88
N ALA A 57 -25.14 28.09 -3.12
CA ALA A 57 -24.49 27.02 -3.89
C ALA A 57 -23.24 26.48 -3.20
N ALA A 58 -22.40 27.36 -2.62
CA ALA A 58 -21.20 26.91 -1.89
C ALA A 58 -21.56 26.14 -0.61
N ALA A 59 -22.60 26.56 0.11
CA ALA A 59 -23.11 25.87 1.29
C ALA A 59 -23.71 24.52 0.94
N GLN A 60 -24.44 24.42 -0.18
CA GLN A 60 -24.99 23.16 -0.68
C GLN A 60 -23.89 22.18 -1.11
N ALA A 61 -22.86 22.69 -1.81
CA ALA A 61 -21.71 21.88 -2.21
C ALA A 61 -21.00 21.30 -0.98
N ALA A 62 -20.77 22.11 0.06
CA ALA A 62 -20.16 21.64 1.31
C ALA A 62 -21.04 20.60 2.02
N ALA A 63 -22.36 20.80 2.03
CA ALA A 63 -23.31 19.85 2.63
C ALA A 63 -23.30 18.48 1.94
N VAL A 64 -23.01 18.44 0.63
CA VAL A 64 -22.87 17.19 -0.12
C VAL A 64 -21.47 16.59 0.08
N LEU A 65 -20.43 17.43 0.06
CA LEU A 65 -19.03 16.96 0.15
C LEU A 65 -18.67 16.42 1.52
N VAL A 66 -19.18 16.99 2.60
CA VAL A 66 -18.86 16.56 3.98
C VAL A 66 -19.18 15.07 4.21
N PRO A 67 -20.41 14.59 3.94
CA PRO A 67 -20.70 13.17 4.15
C PRO A 67 -19.89 12.27 3.20
N HIS A 68 -19.61 12.69 1.97
CA HIS A 68 -18.79 11.92 1.04
C HIS A 68 -17.33 11.85 1.49
N ALA A 69 -16.75 12.96 1.93
CA ALA A 69 -15.38 12.98 2.46
C ALA A 69 -15.27 12.16 3.74
N ALA A 70 -16.26 12.23 4.63
CA ALA A 70 -16.29 11.43 5.85
C ALA A 70 -16.40 9.93 5.54
N ALA A 71 -17.28 9.56 4.62
CA ALA A 71 -17.43 8.17 4.18
C ALA A 71 -16.15 7.65 3.52
N ALA A 72 -15.53 8.45 2.64
CA ALA A 72 -14.26 8.10 2.00
C ALA A 72 -13.15 7.93 3.02
N LEU A 73 -13.08 8.76 4.06
CA LEU A 73 -12.10 8.65 5.13
C LEU A 73 -12.27 7.34 5.91
N VAL A 74 -13.50 7.02 6.30
CA VAL A 74 -13.82 5.78 7.01
C VAL A 74 -13.46 4.56 6.16
N LEU A 75 -13.81 4.58 4.88
CA LEU A 75 -13.48 3.49 3.94
C LEU A 75 -11.98 3.33 3.74
N THR A 76 -11.24 4.45 3.64
CA THR A 76 -9.78 4.43 3.49
C THR A 76 -9.10 3.79 4.70
N VAL A 77 -9.50 4.19 5.90
CA VAL A 77 -8.98 3.61 7.16
C VAL A 77 -9.35 2.14 7.27
N ALA A 78 -10.61 1.80 7.00
CA ALA A 78 -11.08 0.42 7.04
C ALA A 78 -10.34 -0.46 6.04
N LEU A 79 -10.10 0.02 4.82
CA LEU A 79 -9.36 -0.69 3.80
C LEU A 79 -7.89 -0.89 4.21
N GLY A 80 -7.25 0.14 4.76
CA GLY A 80 -5.89 0.04 5.27
C GLY A 80 -5.75 -1.02 6.37
N VAL A 81 -6.68 -1.04 7.31
CA VAL A 81 -6.73 -2.07 8.37
C VAL A 81 -6.98 -3.46 7.76
N ALA A 82 -7.93 -3.58 6.84
CA ALA A 82 -8.27 -4.85 6.19
C ALA A 82 -7.08 -5.43 5.42
N VAL A 83 -6.33 -4.60 4.69
CA VAL A 83 -5.14 -5.03 3.96
C VAL A 83 -4.07 -5.55 4.93
N ASN A 84 -3.81 -4.84 6.02
CA ASN A 84 -2.84 -5.28 7.03
C ASN A 84 -3.27 -6.59 7.72
N LEU A 85 -4.55 -6.74 8.02
CA LEU A 85 -5.09 -7.98 8.58
C LEU A 85 -4.98 -9.13 7.59
N LEU A 86 -5.27 -8.87 6.31
CA LEU A 86 -5.15 -9.89 5.25
C LEU A 86 -3.69 -10.35 5.09
N VAL A 87 -2.74 -9.42 5.06
CA VAL A 87 -1.30 -9.76 5.00
C VAL A 87 -0.91 -10.62 6.20
N SER A 88 -1.34 -10.25 7.41
CA SER A 88 -1.08 -11.04 8.62
C SER A 88 -1.71 -12.43 8.56
N ALA A 89 -2.95 -12.54 8.06
CA ALA A 89 -3.68 -13.79 7.95
C ALA A 89 -3.09 -14.74 6.88
N THR A 90 -2.46 -14.18 5.85
CA THR A 90 -1.87 -14.97 4.74
C THR A 90 -0.40 -15.33 4.97
N GLY A 91 0.10 -15.19 6.19
CA GLY A 91 1.46 -15.61 6.56
C GLY A 91 2.45 -14.47 6.77
N GLY A 92 1.99 -13.23 6.67
CA GLY A 92 2.82 -12.05 6.90
C GLY A 92 3.65 -11.64 5.68
N VAL A 93 4.66 -10.85 5.96
CA VAL A 93 5.53 -10.26 4.93
C VAL A 93 6.51 -11.32 4.40
N VAL A 94 6.63 -11.41 3.08
CA VAL A 94 7.58 -12.30 2.39
C VAL A 94 8.90 -11.57 2.21
N GLY A 95 10.02 -12.28 2.39
CA GLY A 95 11.35 -11.71 2.18
C GLY A 95 11.61 -11.42 0.70
N VAL A 96 12.28 -10.30 0.42
CA VAL A 96 12.65 -9.88 -0.94
C VAL A 96 13.53 -10.93 -1.62
N GLU A 97 14.44 -11.56 -0.86
CA GLU A 97 15.33 -12.61 -1.39
C GLU A 97 14.53 -13.85 -1.85
N ALA A 98 13.50 -14.24 -1.09
CA ALA A 98 12.61 -15.31 -1.49
C ALA A 98 11.84 -14.99 -2.77
N GLN A 99 11.35 -13.76 -2.89
CA GLN A 99 10.65 -13.26 -4.09
C GLN A 99 11.59 -13.19 -5.29
N ARG A 100 12.80 -12.70 -5.09
CA ARG A 100 13.84 -12.67 -6.13
C ARG A 100 14.15 -14.07 -6.64
N GLY A 101 14.30 -15.03 -5.73
CA GLY A 101 14.49 -16.44 -6.08
C GLY A 101 13.33 -17.01 -6.88
N ALA A 102 12.10 -16.65 -6.54
CA ALA A 102 10.91 -17.11 -7.26
C ALA A 102 10.82 -16.54 -8.69
N LEU A 103 11.29 -15.29 -8.90
CA LEU A 103 11.26 -14.64 -10.21
C LEU A 103 12.42 -15.08 -11.12
N PHE A 104 13.62 -15.17 -10.58
CA PHE A 104 14.84 -15.38 -11.37
C PHE A 104 15.46 -16.77 -11.21
N GLY A 105 14.91 -17.58 -10.32
CA GLY A 105 15.50 -18.86 -9.94
C GLY A 105 16.77 -18.68 -9.11
N THR A 106 17.09 -19.68 -8.30
CA THR A 106 18.36 -19.72 -7.59
C THR A 106 19.32 -20.60 -8.39
N LYS A 107 20.44 -20.06 -8.81
CA LYS A 107 21.51 -20.82 -9.49
C LYS A 107 21.96 -22.02 -8.67
N GLU A 108 21.87 -21.92 -7.35
CA GLU A 108 22.25 -22.98 -6.42
C GLU A 108 21.37 -24.23 -6.49
N GLU A 109 20.08 -24.09 -6.75
CA GLU A 109 19.18 -25.24 -6.94
C GLU A 109 19.41 -25.95 -8.28
N GLY A 110 19.76 -25.21 -9.31
CA GLY A 110 20.14 -25.77 -10.61
C GLY A 110 21.44 -26.58 -10.55
N GLU A 111 22.45 -26.06 -9.88
CA GLU A 111 23.75 -26.76 -9.70
C GLU A 111 23.62 -28.02 -8.86
N LYS A 112 22.84 -28.01 -7.77
CA LYS A 112 22.59 -29.22 -6.95
C LYS A 112 21.87 -30.33 -7.70
N LYS A 113 20.95 -29.99 -8.58
CA LYS A 113 20.25 -30.98 -9.40
C LYS A 113 21.15 -31.60 -10.47
N GLU A 114 22.08 -30.84 -11.02
CA GLU A 114 23.06 -31.34 -11.98
C GLU A 114 24.11 -32.25 -11.33
N GLU A 115 24.55 -31.90 -10.12
CA GLU A 115 25.47 -32.75 -9.35
C GLU A 115 24.83 -34.10 -8.92
N GLU A 116 23.58 -34.08 -8.47
CA GLU A 116 22.86 -35.30 -8.12
C GLU A 116 22.53 -36.14 -9.36
N GLY A 117 22.28 -35.54 -10.51
CA GLY A 117 22.06 -36.23 -11.77
C GLY A 117 23.31 -36.75 -12.43
N GLY A 118 24.48 -36.15 -12.17
CA GLY A 118 25.78 -36.54 -12.73
C GLY A 118 26.55 -37.59 -11.92
N GLY A 119 26.07 -37.93 -10.73
CA GLY A 119 26.73 -38.88 -9.80
C GLY A 119 26.46 -40.36 -10.05
N LYS A 120 25.95 -40.71 -11.19
CA LYS A 120 25.77 -42.08 -11.64
C LYS A 120 26.70 -42.39 -12.81
#